data_69166c31bc665914196cc786941be637
#
_entry.id   69166c31bc665914196cc786941be637
#
_cell.length_a   1.000
_cell.length_b   1.000
_cell.length_c   1.000
_cell.angle_alpha   90.00
_cell.angle_beta   90.00
_cell.angle_gamma   90.00
#
_symmetry.space_group_name_H-M   'P 1'
#
loop_
_entity.id
_entity.type
_entity.pdbx_description
1 polymer ?
#
loop_
_entity_poly.entity_id
_entity_poly.type
_entity_poly.pdbx_seq_one_letter_code
_entity_poly.pdbx_strand_id
1 'polypeptide(L)'
;MSANIALMCKTNNNKQNPQSSSTGEYRVGNWVISETKRKELLGSNVVLTESQTTPAYLGGTIVGFNPTQNGKKCEVIFREDKTLIGNTDAIGHKGWGTGRSVCYI
;
A
#
# COMPACT_ATOMS: atom_id res chain seq x y z
N MET A 1 -13.21 -6.60 -6.68
CA MET A 1 -12.56 -5.27 -6.82
C MET A 1 -11.10 -5.44 -7.19
N SER A 2 -10.57 -4.54 -8.00
CA SER A 2 -9.18 -4.59 -8.44
C SER A 2 -8.31 -3.68 -7.59
N ALA A 3 -7.07 -4.11 -7.31
CA ALA A 3 -6.08 -3.27 -6.68
C ALA A 3 -5.36 -2.43 -7.73
N ASN A 4 -4.94 -1.23 -7.35
CA ASN A 4 -4.17 -0.33 -8.23
C ASN A 4 -2.71 -0.27 -7.82
N ILE A 5 -2.42 -0.52 -6.55
CA ILE A 5 -1.07 -0.55 -6.00
C ILE A 5 -1.01 -1.59 -4.90
N ALA A 6 0.09 -2.31 -4.82
CA ALA A 6 0.36 -3.24 -3.73
C ALA A 6 1.64 -2.84 -3.03
N LEU A 7 1.62 -2.95 -1.70
CA LEU A 7 2.75 -2.63 -0.84
C LEU A 7 3.13 -3.89 -0.06
N MET A 8 4.40 -4.28 -0.14
CA MET A 8 4.90 -5.41 0.64
C MET A 8 5.22 -4.91 2.05
N CYS A 9 4.32 -5.19 2.98
CA CYS A 9 4.43 -4.75 4.35
C CYS A 9 4.33 -5.97 5.27
N LYS A 10 5.47 -6.45 5.73
CA LYS A 10 5.52 -7.63 6.59
C LYS A 10 4.94 -7.30 7.96
N THR A 11 4.05 -8.13 8.44
CA THR A 11 3.34 -7.87 9.71
C THR A 11 4.25 -7.87 10.91
N ASN A 12 5.42 -8.52 10.83
CA ASN A 12 6.40 -8.54 11.92
C ASN A 12 7.45 -7.43 11.82
N ASN A 13 7.30 -6.50 10.87
CA ASN A 13 8.21 -5.37 10.71
C ASN A 13 7.62 -4.13 11.38
N ASN A 14 8.08 -3.82 12.60
CA ASN A 14 7.52 -2.74 13.42
C ASN A 14 7.58 -1.36 12.75
N LYS A 15 8.51 -1.16 11.81
CA LYS A 15 8.67 0.14 11.15
C LYS A 15 7.66 0.36 10.05
N GLN A 16 7.09 -0.71 9.49
CA GLN A 16 6.19 -0.64 8.35
C GLN A 16 4.79 -1.16 8.63
N ASN A 17 4.54 -1.64 9.85
CA ASN A 17 3.22 -2.16 10.20
C ASN A 17 2.16 -1.07 10.08
N PRO A 18 1.00 -1.39 9.50
CA PRO A 18 -0.09 -0.43 9.40
C PRO A 18 -0.55 0.01 10.79
N GLN A 19 -0.81 1.30 10.94
CA GLN A 19 -1.30 1.86 12.19
C GLN A 19 -2.71 2.39 11.97
N SER A 20 -3.67 1.86 12.71
CA SER A 20 -5.05 2.31 12.61
C SER A 20 -5.28 3.59 13.39
N SER A 21 -6.23 4.39 12.92
CA SER A 21 -6.74 5.54 13.65
C SER A 21 -8.14 5.24 14.16
N SER A 22 -8.67 6.13 15.00
CA SER A 22 -10.03 6.00 15.53
C SER A 22 -11.11 6.15 14.44
N THR A 23 -10.75 6.62 13.25
CA THR A 23 -11.70 6.86 12.14
C THR A 23 -11.75 5.71 11.14
N GLY A 24 -11.12 4.57 11.44
CA GLY A 24 -11.09 3.43 10.51
C GLY A 24 -10.10 3.58 9.37
N GLU A 25 -9.20 4.54 9.48
CA GLU A 25 -8.14 4.74 8.51
C GLU A 25 -6.85 4.11 9.01
N TYR A 26 -6.04 3.64 8.06
CA TYR A 26 -4.72 3.09 8.34
C TYR A 26 -3.67 3.99 7.71
N ARG A 27 -2.53 4.04 8.37
CA ARG A 27 -1.35 4.76 7.89
C ARG A 27 -0.19 3.79 7.87
N VAL A 28 0.46 3.68 6.72
CA VAL A 28 1.59 2.78 6.54
C VAL A 28 2.70 3.51 5.79
N GLY A 29 3.90 3.41 6.24
CA GLY A 29 5.05 4.07 5.62
C GLY A 29 6.32 3.28 5.87
N ASN A 30 7.42 3.70 5.31
CA ASN A 30 7.56 4.77 4.30
C ASN A 30 7.83 4.14 2.95
N TRP A 31 7.26 4.69 1.89
CA TRP A 31 7.34 4.14 0.55
C TRP A 31 7.88 5.18 -0.41
N VAL A 32 8.66 4.75 -1.39
CA VAL A 32 9.14 5.62 -2.46
C VAL A 32 8.06 5.66 -3.55
N ILE A 33 7.24 6.71 -3.50
CA ILE A 33 6.17 6.94 -4.48
C ILE A 33 6.31 8.38 -4.94
N SER A 34 6.50 8.60 -6.25
CA SER A 34 6.68 9.94 -6.79
C SER A 34 5.46 10.81 -6.58
N GLU A 35 5.64 12.12 -6.59
CA GLU A 35 4.53 13.08 -6.44
C GLU A 35 3.48 12.88 -7.52
N THR A 36 3.89 12.65 -8.76
CA THR A 36 2.98 12.40 -9.87
C THR A 36 2.12 11.16 -9.60
N LYS A 37 2.75 10.07 -9.14
CA LYS A 37 2.04 8.84 -8.82
C LYS A 37 1.09 9.03 -7.63
N ARG A 38 1.50 9.82 -6.64
CA ARG A 38 0.61 10.10 -5.49
C ARG A 38 -0.68 10.76 -5.95
N LYS A 39 -0.59 11.72 -6.87
CA LYS A 39 -1.79 12.40 -7.40
C LYS A 39 -2.69 11.43 -8.17
N GLU A 40 -2.11 10.53 -8.95
CA GLU A 40 -2.87 9.53 -9.70
C GLU A 40 -3.55 8.50 -8.80
N LEU A 41 -2.94 8.18 -7.67
CA LEU A 41 -3.40 7.10 -6.80
C LEU A 41 -4.47 7.54 -5.80
N LEU A 42 -4.71 8.82 -5.61
CA LEU A 42 -5.78 9.29 -4.71
C LEU A 42 -7.13 8.70 -5.16
N GLY A 43 -7.84 8.08 -4.23
CA GLY A 43 -9.10 7.41 -4.52
C GLY A 43 -8.97 6.00 -5.08
N SER A 44 -7.75 5.55 -5.33
CA SER A 44 -7.47 4.20 -5.83
C SER A 44 -7.42 3.18 -4.71
N ASN A 45 -7.39 1.89 -5.08
CA ASN A 45 -7.33 0.80 -4.12
C ASN A 45 -5.88 0.37 -3.88
N VAL A 46 -5.51 0.29 -2.61
CA VAL A 46 -4.22 -0.23 -2.16
C VAL A 46 -4.41 -1.55 -1.45
N VAL A 47 -3.48 -2.49 -1.64
CA VAL A 47 -3.45 -3.74 -0.89
C VAL A 47 -2.09 -3.92 -0.25
N LEU A 48 -2.07 -4.53 0.93
CA LEU A 48 -0.85 -4.86 1.66
C LEU A 48 -0.65 -6.36 1.65
N THR A 49 0.57 -6.80 1.35
CA THR A 49 0.92 -8.22 1.28
C THR A 49 2.16 -8.50 2.12
N GLU A 50 2.29 -9.75 2.58
CA GLU A 50 3.49 -10.22 3.28
C GLU A 50 4.66 -10.41 2.33
N SER A 51 4.37 -10.79 1.08
CA SER A 51 5.38 -11.05 0.06
C SER A 51 4.78 -10.85 -1.32
N GLN A 52 5.61 -11.00 -2.36
CA GLN A 52 5.15 -10.89 -3.74
C GLN A 52 4.30 -12.08 -4.20
N THR A 53 4.17 -13.11 -3.38
CA THR A 53 3.48 -14.36 -3.75
C THR A 53 2.34 -14.71 -2.79
N THR A 54 1.99 -13.83 -1.87
CA THR A 54 0.90 -14.07 -0.92
C THR A 54 -0.27 -13.15 -1.19
N PRO A 55 -1.50 -13.60 -0.91
CA PRO A 55 -2.67 -12.73 -1.02
C PRO A 55 -2.62 -11.56 -0.05
N ALA A 56 -3.37 -10.51 -0.34
CA ALA A 56 -3.44 -9.35 0.53
C ALA A 56 -4.08 -9.68 1.88
N TYR A 57 -3.49 -9.20 2.95
CA TYR A 57 -4.07 -9.36 4.29
C TYR A 57 -4.84 -8.11 4.74
N LEU A 58 -4.69 -7.02 4.01
CA LEU A 58 -5.33 -5.75 4.31
C LEU A 58 -5.41 -4.94 3.02
N GLY A 59 -6.37 -4.06 2.94
CA GLY A 59 -6.49 -3.16 1.79
C GLY A 59 -7.52 -2.08 2.04
N GLY A 60 -7.58 -1.13 1.15
CA GLY A 60 -8.53 -0.04 1.26
C GLY A 60 -8.41 0.99 0.16
N THR A 61 -9.18 2.05 0.31
CA THR A 61 -9.18 3.18 -0.62
C THR A 61 -8.22 4.24 -0.11
N ILE A 62 -7.31 4.67 -0.96
CA ILE A 62 -6.32 5.71 -0.61
C ILE A 62 -7.04 7.03 -0.44
N VAL A 63 -6.90 7.63 0.73
CA VAL A 63 -7.52 8.93 1.05
C VAL A 63 -6.48 10.04 1.16
N GLY A 64 -5.20 9.71 1.23
CA GLY A 64 -4.16 10.72 1.31
C GLY A 64 -2.77 10.13 1.41
N PHE A 65 -1.79 11.01 1.41
CA PHE A 65 -0.38 10.68 1.59
C PHE A 65 0.23 11.68 2.54
N ASN A 66 1.20 11.21 3.33
CA ASN A 66 1.96 12.07 4.23
C ASN A 66 3.43 12.02 3.81
N PRO A 67 3.95 13.05 3.10
CA PRO A 67 5.34 13.05 2.66
C PRO A 67 6.29 13.08 3.84
N THR A 68 7.39 12.33 3.74
CA THR A 68 8.44 12.27 4.74
C THR A 68 9.79 12.40 4.05
N GLN A 69 10.85 12.67 4.82
CA GLN A 69 12.23 12.76 4.32
C GLN A 69 12.34 13.73 3.13
N ASN A 70 11.83 14.95 3.31
CA ASN A 70 11.84 16.01 2.29
C ASN A 70 11.10 15.62 1.01
N GLY A 71 10.03 14.84 1.15
CA GLY A 71 9.21 14.41 0.03
C GLY A 71 9.73 13.21 -0.73
N LYS A 72 10.87 12.65 -0.35
CA LYS A 72 11.44 11.48 -1.03
C LYS A 72 10.65 10.20 -0.77
N LYS A 73 10.01 10.12 0.40
CA LYS A 73 9.16 8.99 0.78
C LYS A 73 7.84 9.51 1.30
N CYS A 74 6.88 8.62 1.46
CA CYS A 74 5.58 9.00 2.00
C CYS A 74 4.95 7.85 2.77
N GLU A 75 4.08 8.22 3.71
CA GLU A 75 3.12 7.28 4.28
C GLU A 75 1.89 7.27 3.39
N VAL A 76 1.29 6.10 3.24
CA VAL A 76 0.02 5.94 2.53
C VAL A 76 -1.09 5.89 3.57
N ILE A 77 -2.10 6.73 3.41
CA ILE A 77 -3.26 6.78 4.29
C ILE A 77 -4.46 6.23 3.52
N PHE A 78 -5.07 5.18 4.04
CA PHE A 78 -6.19 4.54 3.34
C PHE A 78 -7.29 4.17 4.32
N ARG A 79 -8.53 4.17 3.82
CA ARG A 79 -9.70 3.69 4.58
C ARG A 79 -9.88 2.22 4.28
N GLU A 80 -9.96 1.40 5.33
CA GLU A 80 -10.08 -0.04 5.18
C GLU A 80 -11.28 -0.43 4.30
N ASP A 81 -11.04 -1.37 3.39
CA ASP A 81 -12.06 -2.03 2.61
C ASP A 81 -11.82 -3.54 2.71
N LYS A 82 -12.64 -4.21 3.49
CA LYS A 82 -12.47 -5.64 3.78
C LYS A 82 -12.65 -6.51 2.55
N THR A 83 -13.29 -6.01 1.49
CA THR A 83 -13.44 -6.77 0.24
C THR A 83 -12.10 -6.98 -0.47
N LEU A 84 -11.07 -6.20 -0.12
CA LEU A 84 -9.74 -6.36 -0.70
C LEU A 84 -8.88 -7.39 0.02
N ILE A 85 -9.31 -7.88 1.18
CA ILE A 85 -8.59 -8.95 1.88
C ILE A 85 -8.68 -10.22 1.04
N GLY A 86 -7.54 -10.87 0.82
CA GLY A 86 -7.45 -12.04 -0.05
C GLY A 86 -7.22 -11.72 -1.52
N ASN A 87 -7.12 -10.43 -1.87
CA ASN A 87 -6.84 -10.00 -3.23
C ASN A 87 -5.51 -10.58 -3.73
N THR A 88 -5.50 -11.08 -4.97
CA THR A 88 -4.34 -11.75 -5.56
C THR A 88 -3.76 -11.03 -6.77
N ASP A 89 -4.23 -9.80 -7.05
CA ASP A 89 -3.83 -9.07 -8.26
C ASP A 89 -2.30 -8.83 -8.33
N ALA A 90 -1.64 -8.72 -7.18
CA ALA A 90 -0.21 -8.47 -7.13
C ALA A 90 0.65 -9.74 -7.25
N ILE A 91 0.06 -10.93 -7.11
CA ILE A 91 0.84 -12.17 -7.12
C ILE A 91 1.43 -12.40 -8.51
N GLY A 92 2.78 -12.47 -8.57
CA GLY A 92 3.48 -12.66 -9.83
C GLY A 92 3.38 -11.47 -10.79
N HIS A 93 2.92 -10.32 -10.33
CA HIS A 93 2.76 -9.14 -11.17
C HIS A 93 4.12 -8.58 -11.57
N LYS A 94 4.24 -8.11 -12.81
CA LYS A 94 5.49 -7.56 -13.33
C LYS A 94 5.88 -6.24 -12.69
N GLY A 95 4.93 -5.54 -12.08
CA GLY A 95 5.14 -4.24 -11.43
C GLY A 95 6.06 -4.29 -10.21
N TRP A 96 6.29 -5.47 -9.62
CA TRP A 96 7.16 -5.58 -8.45
C TRP A 96 8.63 -5.26 -8.77
N GLY A 97 9.13 -5.72 -9.90
CA GLY A 97 10.55 -5.65 -10.17
C GLY A 97 11.37 -6.43 -9.14
N THR A 98 12.69 -6.42 -9.29
CA THR A 98 13.58 -7.14 -8.38
C THR A 98 13.82 -6.31 -7.12
N GLY A 99 13.52 -6.88 -5.95
CA GLY A 99 13.80 -6.27 -4.65
C GLY A 99 12.92 -5.07 -4.30
N ARG A 100 11.84 -4.83 -5.02
CA ARG A 100 10.94 -3.71 -4.73
C ARG A 100 9.82 -4.13 -3.79
N SER A 101 9.43 -3.19 -2.94
CA SER A 101 8.31 -3.38 -2.00
C SER A 101 7.03 -2.68 -2.47
N VAL A 102 7.04 -2.07 -3.65
CA VAL A 102 5.89 -1.36 -4.23
C VAL A 102 5.63 -1.95 -5.62
N CYS A 103 4.38 -2.26 -5.88
CA CYS A 103 3.93 -2.79 -7.16
C CYS A 103 2.81 -1.93 -7.71
N TYR A 104 3.02 -1.35 -8.88
CA TYR A 104 1.95 -0.64 -9.59
C TYR A 104 1.21 -1.62 -10.48
N ILE A 105 -0.05 -1.81 -10.19
CA ILE A 105 -0.91 -2.77 -10.90
C ILE A 105 -1.70 -2.12 -12.01
#